data_c86e939cb5ab5e3f37a0095868c8b29d
#
_entry.id   c86e939cb5ab5e3f37a0095868c8b29d
#
_cell.length_a   1.000
_cell.length_b   1.000
_cell.length_c   1.000
_cell.angle_alpha   90.00
_cell.angle_beta   90.00
_cell.angle_gamma   90.00
#
_symmetry.space_group_name_H-M   'P 1'
#
loop_
_entity.id
_entity.type
_entity.pdbx_description
1 polymer ?
#
loop_
_entity_poly.entity_id
_entity_poly.type
_entity_poly.pdbx_seq_one_letter_code
_entity_poly.pdbx_strand_id
1 'polypeptide(L)'
;VTGLFTEPTGDFGHNPEPLEKNLGDIKALMQKGGHDLAFVVDPDVDRLAMFCEDGTMYGEEYTLVTVADYILQHTPGNTVSNLSSTRALRDVTRMRGGEYSAAAVGEVNVVAKMKETRAVIGGEGNGGVIYPEAHYGRDALPSC
;
A
#
# COMPACT_ATOMS: atom_id res chain seq x y z
N VAL A 1 -1.48 10.86 18.26
CA VAL A 1 -1.22 9.50 17.74
C VAL A 1 -1.45 8.49 18.86
N THR A 2 -2.18 7.42 18.59
CA THR A 2 -2.39 6.29 19.50
C THR A 2 -1.76 5.05 18.88
N GLY A 3 -0.87 4.38 19.60
CA GLY A 3 -0.23 3.15 19.14
C GLY A 3 -0.94 1.89 19.67
N LEU A 4 -1.07 0.86 18.82
CA LEU A 4 -1.47 -0.48 19.21
C LEU A 4 -0.35 -1.45 18.87
N PHE A 5 -0.04 -2.38 19.78
CA PHE A 5 1.00 -3.42 19.59
C PHE A 5 2.37 -2.85 19.17
N THR A 6 2.76 -1.73 19.78
CA THR A 6 4.00 -1.02 19.43
C THR A 6 5.25 -1.55 20.14
N GLU A 7 5.10 -2.47 21.04
CA GLU A 7 6.23 -3.06 21.79
C GLU A 7 6.95 -4.11 20.94
N PRO A 8 8.25 -3.96 20.65
CA PRO A 8 9.00 -4.82 19.74
C PRO A 8 9.43 -6.14 20.43
N THR A 9 8.48 -6.89 20.95
CA THR A 9 8.74 -8.15 21.67
C THR A 9 8.96 -9.33 20.75
N GLY A 10 8.52 -9.26 19.49
CA GLY A 10 8.45 -10.39 18.57
C GLY A 10 7.27 -11.33 18.84
N ASP A 11 6.44 -11.00 19.82
CA ASP A 11 5.22 -11.75 20.16
C ASP A 11 4.01 -10.97 19.64
N PHE A 12 3.34 -11.52 18.63
CA PHE A 12 2.22 -10.84 17.97
C PHE A 12 0.92 -11.19 18.69
N GLY A 13 0.21 -10.17 19.17
CA GLY A 13 -1.07 -10.32 19.87
C GLY A 13 -2.22 -10.86 18.99
N HIS A 14 -2.04 -10.87 17.66
CA HIS A 14 -2.96 -11.43 16.67
C HIS A 14 -2.18 -11.96 15.46
N ASN A 15 -2.87 -12.60 14.51
CA ASN A 15 -2.22 -12.97 13.25
C ASN A 15 -1.71 -11.68 12.56
N PRO A 16 -0.38 -11.55 12.31
CA PRO A 16 0.23 -10.31 11.84
C PRO A 16 -0.07 -9.97 10.37
N GLU A 17 -0.70 -10.89 9.63
CA GLU A 17 -1.08 -10.61 8.25
C GLU A 17 -2.18 -9.51 8.23
N PRO A 18 -2.00 -8.39 7.50
CA PRO A 18 -2.87 -7.22 7.56
C PRO A 18 -4.17 -7.41 6.76
N LEU A 19 -4.91 -8.46 7.05
CA LEU A 19 -6.25 -8.76 6.52
C LEU A 19 -7.31 -8.30 7.52
N GLU A 20 -8.44 -7.81 7.02
CA GLU A 20 -9.55 -7.29 7.86
C GLU A 20 -9.96 -8.25 8.99
N LYS A 21 -9.99 -9.56 8.71
CA LYS A 21 -10.34 -10.59 9.71
C LYS A 21 -9.39 -10.66 10.92
N ASN A 22 -8.14 -10.18 10.76
CA ASN A 22 -7.10 -10.19 11.79
C ASN A 22 -7.01 -8.86 12.55
N LEU A 23 -7.70 -7.81 12.08
CA LEU A 23 -7.53 -6.43 12.51
C LEU A 23 -8.72 -5.91 13.33
N GLY A 24 -9.35 -6.79 14.13
CA GLY A 24 -10.52 -6.46 14.95
C GLY A 24 -10.27 -5.35 15.97
N ASP A 25 -9.08 -5.31 16.58
CA ASP A 25 -8.75 -4.33 17.62
C ASP A 25 -8.64 -2.92 17.07
N ILE A 26 -7.98 -2.74 15.92
CA ILE A 26 -7.90 -1.41 15.27
C ILE A 26 -9.27 -0.95 14.79
N LYS A 27 -10.08 -1.85 14.21
CA LYS A 27 -11.45 -1.56 13.82
C LYS A 27 -12.28 -1.08 15.01
N ALA A 28 -12.21 -1.78 16.14
CA ALA A 28 -12.92 -1.41 17.36
C ALA A 28 -12.42 -0.07 17.93
N LEU A 29 -11.13 0.24 17.81
CA LEU A 29 -10.57 1.52 18.23
C LEU A 29 -11.11 2.66 17.36
N MET A 30 -11.11 2.52 16.05
CA MET A 30 -11.63 3.53 15.11
C MET A 30 -13.11 3.79 15.36
N GLN A 31 -13.92 2.74 15.56
CA GLN A 31 -15.36 2.85 15.84
C GLN A 31 -15.69 3.58 17.15
N LYS A 32 -14.76 3.66 18.11
CA LYS A 32 -14.93 4.51 19.31
C LYS A 32 -14.83 6.01 19.00
N GLY A 33 -14.32 6.37 17.84
CA GLY A 33 -14.12 7.74 17.40
C GLY A 33 -12.87 8.41 17.99
N GLY A 34 -12.60 9.62 17.52
CA GLY A 34 -11.45 10.41 17.96
C GLY A 34 -10.18 10.20 17.11
N HIS A 35 -10.29 9.44 16.03
CA HIS A 35 -9.23 9.23 15.05
C HIS A 35 -9.79 9.40 13.62
N ASP A 36 -9.06 10.09 12.77
CA ASP A 36 -9.46 10.36 11.38
C ASP A 36 -9.02 9.24 10.45
N LEU A 37 -7.90 8.56 10.78
CA LEU A 37 -7.28 7.54 9.96
C LEU A 37 -6.42 6.62 10.83
N ALA A 38 -6.30 5.35 10.45
CA ALA A 38 -5.32 4.46 11.03
C ALA A 38 -4.46 3.78 9.96
N PHE A 39 -3.18 3.63 10.28
CA PHE A 39 -2.21 2.87 9.51
C PHE A 39 -1.85 1.59 10.24
N VAL A 40 -1.82 0.48 9.50
CA VAL A 40 -1.44 -0.84 10.01
C VAL A 40 -0.36 -1.41 9.11
N VAL A 41 0.76 -1.77 9.70
CA VAL A 41 1.87 -2.41 8.99
C VAL A 41 2.00 -3.87 9.42
N ASP A 42 2.56 -4.69 8.55
CA ASP A 42 2.95 -6.05 8.87
C ASP A 42 4.33 -6.11 9.55
N PRO A 43 4.81 -7.29 10.01
CA PRO A 43 6.01 -7.37 10.86
C PRO A 43 7.31 -6.89 10.21
N ASP A 44 7.45 -7.02 8.90
CA ASP A 44 8.62 -6.57 8.14
C ASP A 44 8.39 -5.20 7.47
N VAL A 45 7.23 -4.56 7.76
CA VAL A 45 6.88 -3.20 7.36
C VAL A 45 6.92 -2.99 5.84
N ASP A 46 6.60 -4.03 5.07
CA ASP A 46 6.59 -3.97 3.62
C ASP A 46 5.19 -3.74 3.02
N ARG A 47 4.13 -3.90 3.83
CA ARG A 47 2.73 -3.69 3.45
C ARG A 47 2.02 -2.71 4.39
N LEU A 48 1.17 -1.85 3.80
CA LEU A 48 0.33 -0.90 4.53
C LEU A 48 -1.15 -1.22 4.30
N ALA A 49 -1.89 -1.40 5.38
CA ALA A 49 -3.34 -1.34 5.41
C ALA A 49 -3.82 -0.06 6.11
N MET A 50 -4.95 0.47 5.69
CA MET A 50 -5.53 1.69 6.24
C MET A 50 -6.96 1.47 6.70
N PHE A 51 -7.39 2.20 7.73
CA PHE A 51 -8.78 2.24 8.19
C PHE A 51 -9.28 3.68 8.21
N CYS A 52 -10.51 3.86 7.73
CA CYS A 52 -11.21 5.12 7.78
C CYS A 52 -11.73 5.42 9.20
N GLU A 53 -12.17 6.64 9.43
CA GLU A 53 -12.67 7.14 10.72
C GLU A 53 -13.86 6.33 11.29
N ASP A 54 -14.62 5.66 10.45
CA ASP A 54 -15.78 4.82 10.83
C ASP A 54 -15.40 3.35 11.17
N GLY A 55 -14.09 3.02 11.06
CA GLY A 55 -13.58 1.66 11.23
C GLY A 55 -13.74 0.77 9.99
N THR A 56 -14.09 1.33 8.85
CA THR A 56 -14.08 0.61 7.57
C THR A 56 -12.66 0.48 7.05
N MET A 57 -12.24 -0.74 6.69
CA MET A 57 -10.94 -0.95 6.05
C MET A 57 -10.94 -0.33 4.65
N TYR A 58 -9.98 0.55 4.40
CA TYR A 58 -9.72 1.08 3.08
C TYR A 58 -9.02 0.00 2.24
N GLY A 59 -9.72 -0.71 1.44
CA GLY A 59 -9.27 -1.94 0.77
C GLY A 59 -7.80 -1.94 0.35
N GLU A 60 -7.08 -2.98 0.70
CA GLU A 60 -5.62 -3.12 0.53
C GLU A 60 -5.13 -2.88 -0.90
N GLU A 61 -5.95 -3.22 -1.90
CA GLU A 61 -5.65 -2.96 -3.31
C GLU A 61 -5.57 -1.47 -3.66
N TYR A 62 -6.26 -0.63 -2.89
CA TYR A 62 -6.32 0.82 -3.14
C TYR A 62 -5.19 1.60 -2.49
N THR A 63 -4.41 1.02 -1.58
CA THR A 63 -3.22 1.66 -1.02
C THR A 63 -2.29 2.13 -2.12
N LEU A 64 -1.87 1.22 -3.00
CA LEU A 64 -1.02 1.55 -4.15
C LEU A 64 -1.67 2.59 -5.07
N VAL A 65 -2.97 2.48 -5.32
CA VAL A 65 -3.70 3.40 -6.23
C VAL A 65 -3.70 4.82 -5.69
N THR A 66 -3.97 4.99 -4.39
CA THR A 66 -4.01 6.30 -3.73
C THR A 66 -2.65 6.96 -3.69
N VAL A 67 -1.62 6.21 -3.28
CA VAL A 67 -0.24 6.71 -3.27
C VAL A 67 0.21 7.08 -4.68
N ALA A 68 -0.11 6.25 -5.68
CA ALA A 68 0.22 6.53 -7.07
C ALA A 68 -0.50 7.78 -7.60
N ASP A 69 -1.78 7.98 -7.27
CA ASP A 69 -2.50 9.19 -7.68
C ASP A 69 -1.84 10.44 -7.11
N TYR A 70 -1.43 10.40 -5.84
CA TYR A 70 -0.72 11.51 -5.21
C TYR A 70 0.65 11.77 -5.87
N ILE A 71 1.47 10.73 -6.04
CA ILE A 71 2.80 10.85 -6.66
C ILE A 71 2.70 11.39 -8.09
N LEU A 72 1.77 10.85 -8.89
CA LEU A 72 1.60 11.26 -10.29
C LEU A 72 1.10 12.71 -10.46
N GLN A 73 0.52 13.32 -9.43
CA GLN A 73 0.20 14.75 -9.44
C GLN A 73 1.47 15.62 -9.42
N HIS A 74 2.53 15.15 -8.79
CA HIS A 74 3.78 15.90 -8.61
C HIS A 74 4.89 15.43 -9.55
N THR A 75 4.91 14.15 -9.86
CA THR A 75 5.91 13.50 -10.72
C THR A 75 5.18 12.63 -11.75
N PRO A 76 4.68 13.22 -12.87
CA PRO A 76 4.05 12.45 -13.93
C PRO A 76 4.99 11.38 -14.49
N GLY A 77 4.46 10.16 -14.69
CA GLY A 77 5.29 9.06 -15.17
C GLY A 77 4.52 7.75 -15.32
N ASN A 78 5.25 6.69 -15.57
CA ASN A 78 4.71 5.35 -15.76
C ASN A 78 4.50 4.64 -14.43
N THR A 79 3.60 3.67 -14.40
CA THR A 79 3.37 2.83 -13.23
C THR A 79 3.37 1.34 -13.57
N VAL A 80 3.63 0.51 -12.56
CA VAL A 80 3.61 -0.94 -12.69
C VAL A 80 2.87 -1.56 -11.51
N SER A 81 2.00 -2.54 -11.78
CA SER A 81 1.56 -3.48 -10.73
C SER A 81 1.59 -4.91 -11.23
N ASN A 82 1.45 -5.86 -10.30
CA ASN A 82 1.29 -7.26 -10.70
C ASN A 82 -0.10 -7.54 -11.29
N LEU A 83 -0.25 -8.69 -11.94
CA LEU A 83 -1.49 -9.08 -12.62
C LEU A 83 -2.66 -9.39 -11.67
N SER A 84 -2.40 -9.59 -10.36
CA SER A 84 -3.45 -9.81 -9.36
C SER A 84 -3.99 -8.53 -8.74
N SER A 85 -3.44 -7.37 -9.12
CA SER A 85 -3.87 -6.05 -8.63
C SER A 85 -5.09 -5.52 -9.39
N THR A 86 -5.82 -4.61 -8.73
CA THR A 86 -6.95 -3.91 -9.36
C THR A 86 -6.54 -3.12 -10.60
N ARG A 87 -7.47 -2.96 -11.53
CA ARG A 87 -7.28 -2.11 -12.73
C ARG A 87 -7.27 -0.61 -12.43
N ALA A 88 -7.62 -0.21 -11.21
CA ALA A 88 -7.71 1.20 -10.83
C ALA A 88 -6.37 1.93 -11.01
N LEU A 89 -5.23 1.28 -10.73
CA LEU A 89 -3.91 1.88 -10.98
C LEU A 89 -3.70 2.25 -12.45
N ARG A 90 -4.08 1.36 -13.37
CA ARG A 90 -4.02 1.64 -14.82
C ARG A 90 -4.85 2.88 -15.19
N ASP A 91 -6.05 2.96 -14.63
CA ASP A 91 -6.99 4.01 -14.99
C ASP A 91 -6.52 5.37 -14.43
N VAL A 92 -6.01 5.41 -13.20
CA VAL A 92 -5.34 6.58 -12.61
C VAL A 92 -4.12 7.00 -13.43
N THR A 93 -3.24 6.04 -13.78
CA THR A 93 -2.04 6.34 -14.57
C THR A 93 -2.37 7.00 -15.91
N ARG A 94 -3.35 6.47 -16.62
CA ARG A 94 -3.80 7.04 -17.90
C ARG A 94 -4.41 8.43 -17.72
N MET A 95 -5.21 8.63 -16.68
CA MET A 95 -5.79 9.93 -16.35
C MET A 95 -4.71 10.99 -16.07
N ARG A 96 -3.57 10.57 -15.51
CA ARG A 96 -2.40 11.42 -15.24
C ARG A 96 -1.41 11.50 -16.42
N GLY A 97 -1.73 10.88 -17.58
CA GLY A 97 -0.94 10.97 -18.83
C GLY A 97 0.25 10.02 -18.89
N GLY A 98 0.37 9.06 -17.98
CA GLY A 98 1.41 8.04 -17.97
C GLY A 98 0.99 6.73 -18.66
N GLU A 99 1.93 5.80 -18.77
CA GLU A 99 1.73 4.46 -19.27
C GLU A 99 1.76 3.44 -18.12
N TYR A 100 0.75 2.57 -18.09
CA TYR A 100 0.68 1.46 -17.15
C TYR A 100 1.22 0.18 -17.77
N SER A 101 2.03 -0.56 -17.03
CA SER A 101 2.48 -1.90 -17.38
C SER A 101 2.14 -2.91 -16.28
N ALA A 102 1.75 -4.11 -16.68
CA ALA A 102 1.54 -5.23 -15.76
C ALA A 102 2.77 -6.14 -15.71
N ALA A 103 3.07 -6.66 -14.53
CA ALA A 103 4.11 -7.66 -14.29
C ALA A 103 3.50 -8.98 -13.80
N ALA A 104 4.24 -10.07 -13.90
CA ALA A 104 3.88 -11.31 -13.19
C ALA A 104 3.85 -11.06 -11.68
N VAL A 105 3.09 -11.90 -10.95
CA VAL A 105 3.01 -11.84 -9.50
C VAL A 105 4.39 -12.05 -8.87
N GLY A 106 4.69 -11.29 -7.82
CA GLY A 106 5.95 -11.30 -7.10
C GLY A 106 6.75 -10.02 -7.28
N GLU A 107 7.23 -9.48 -6.18
CA GLU A 107 7.96 -8.21 -6.10
C GLU A 107 9.10 -8.10 -7.12
N VAL A 108 9.91 -9.16 -7.26
CA VAL A 108 11.05 -9.18 -8.19
C VAL A 108 10.61 -8.91 -9.63
N ASN A 109 9.46 -9.45 -10.05
CA ASN A 109 8.91 -9.23 -11.38
C ASN A 109 8.42 -7.78 -11.57
N VAL A 110 7.79 -7.24 -10.52
CA VAL A 110 7.32 -5.84 -10.50
C VAL A 110 8.52 -4.90 -10.60
N VAL A 111 9.55 -5.10 -9.79
CA VAL A 111 10.78 -4.28 -9.80
C VAL A 111 11.49 -4.34 -11.15
N ALA A 112 11.61 -5.54 -11.74
CA ALA A 112 12.22 -5.69 -13.06
C ALA A 112 11.45 -4.88 -14.13
N LYS A 113 10.12 -4.98 -14.13
CA LYS A 113 9.26 -4.22 -15.05
C LYS A 113 9.31 -2.72 -14.79
N MET A 114 9.38 -2.28 -13.53
CA MET A 114 9.53 -0.87 -13.17
C MET A 114 10.83 -0.28 -13.73
N LYS A 115 11.95 -1.00 -13.62
CA LYS A 115 13.24 -0.58 -14.19
C LYS A 115 13.19 -0.52 -15.72
N GLU A 116 12.58 -1.52 -16.36
CA GLU A 116 12.39 -1.57 -17.83
C GLU A 116 11.58 -0.36 -18.34
N THR A 117 10.47 -0.04 -17.68
CA THR A 117 9.53 1.01 -18.10
C THR A 117 9.83 2.38 -17.50
N ARG A 118 10.85 2.48 -16.65
CA ARG A 118 11.18 3.70 -15.88
C ARG A 118 9.96 4.19 -15.08
N ALA A 119 9.25 3.27 -14.46
CA ALA A 119 8.09 3.61 -13.66
C ALA A 119 8.49 4.42 -12.42
N VAL A 120 7.73 5.46 -12.11
CA VAL A 120 7.96 6.35 -10.95
C VAL A 120 7.36 5.79 -9.67
N ILE A 121 6.41 4.87 -9.80
CA ILE A 121 5.81 4.14 -8.69
C ILE A 121 5.26 2.80 -9.18
N GLY A 122 5.22 1.81 -8.31
CA GLY A 122 4.63 0.51 -8.58
C GLY A 122 4.36 -0.26 -7.31
N GLY A 123 3.94 -1.52 -7.44
CA GLY A 123 3.67 -2.36 -6.28
C GLY A 123 2.70 -3.51 -6.56
N GLU A 124 2.10 -3.99 -5.50
CA GLU A 124 1.17 -5.12 -5.52
C GLU A 124 -0.14 -4.76 -4.81
N GLY A 125 -1.24 -5.40 -5.19
CA GLY A 125 -2.58 -5.16 -4.64
C GLY A 125 -2.78 -5.66 -3.20
N ASN A 126 -1.72 -6.00 -2.50
CA ASN A 126 -1.72 -6.47 -1.11
C ASN A 126 -1.24 -5.39 -0.11
N GLY A 127 -1.20 -4.13 -0.50
CA GLY A 127 -0.70 -3.02 0.30
C GLY A 127 0.79 -2.73 0.14
N GLY A 128 1.49 -3.48 -0.71
CA GLY A 128 2.92 -3.30 -0.97
C GLY A 128 3.19 -2.24 -2.05
N VAL A 129 3.81 -1.14 -1.67
CA VAL A 129 4.17 -0.03 -2.57
C VAL A 129 5.68 0.03 -2.75
N ILE A 130 6.13 0.28 -3.98
CA ILE A 130 7.53 0.46 -4.36
C ILE A 130 7.69 1.87 -4.92
N TYR A 131 8.46 2.69 -4.22
CA TYR A 131 8.75 4.07 -4.61
C TYR A 131 10.25 4.23 -4.90
N PRO A 132 10.68 4.26 -6.19
CA PRO A 132 12.08 4.23 -6.58
C PRO A 132 12.95 5.36 -6.06
N GLU A 133 12.37 6.53 -5.75
CA GLU A 133 13.12 7.62 -5.12
C GLU A 133 13.61 7.28 -3.71
N ALA A 134 12.90 6.41 -2.99
CA ALA A 134 13.35 5.85 -1.73
C ALA A 134 14.25 4.62 -1.99
N HIS A 135 13.70 3.57 -2.56
CA HIS A 135 14.40 2.35 -2.98
C HIS A 135 13.51 1.43 -3.83
N TYR A 136 14.10 0.37 -4.41
CA TYR A 136 13.40 -0.65 -5.20
C TYR A 136 12.97 -1.85 -4.35
N GLY A 137 12.31 -1.65 -3.23
CA GLY A 137 11.67 -2.65 -2.41
C GLY A 137 10.29 -2.17 -1.98
N ARG A 138 9.40 -3.08 -1.60
CA ARG A 138 8.14 -2.68 -0.97
C ARG A 138 8.46 -2.04 0.38
N ASP A 139 7.74 -0.99 0.70
CA ASP A 139 7.92 -0.25 1.95
C ASP A 139 6.62 0.46 2.33
N ALA A 140 6.17 0.25 3.55
CA ALA A 140 4.96 0.88 4.07
C ALA A 140 5.17 2.36 4.40
N LEU A 141 6.38 2.77 4.82
CA LEU A 141 6.65 4.14 5.27
C LEU A 141 6.47 5.20 4.18
N PRO A 142 6.97 5.03 2.93
CA PRO A 142 6.70 5.98 1.86
C PRO A 142 5.23 6.07 1.46
N SER A 143 4.40 5.15 1.96
CA SER A 143 2.96 5.07 1.65
C SER A 143 2.10 5.78 2.70
N CYS A 144 2.66 6.14 3.85
CA CYS A 144 2.02 6.92 4.90
C CYS A 144 2.11 8.43 4.56
#